data_1fb370380e5cca2f301748835f924fbf
#
_entry.id   1fb370380e5cca2f301748835f924fbf
#
_cell.length_a   1.000
_cell.length_b   1.000
_cell.length_c   1.000
_cell.angle_alpha   90.00
_cell.angle_beta   90.00
_cell.angle_gamma   90.00
#
_symmetry.space_group_name_H-M   'P 1'
#
loop_
_entity.id
_entity.type
_entity.pdbx_description
1 polymer ?
#
loop_
_entity_poly.entity_id
_entity_poly.type
_entity_poly.pdbx_seq_one_letter_code
_entity_poly.pdbx_strand_id
1 'polypeptide(L)'
;MVLTNIGTVKEILSRHGFSFSKGLGQNFIINPDICSKIAENGNAQPGYGIIEIGTGIGVLTAELAKRADKVCAVEIDSRLLPILDETLADYDNIKIFNEDVMKCDLHKLISEEFSGLRAAVCANLPYYITSPVIM
;
A
#
# COMPACT_ATOMS: atom_id res chain seq x y z
N MET A 1 1.10 14.73 -6.54
CA MET A 1 1.52 14.81 -5.13
C MET A 1 2.80 14.02 -4.92
N VAL A 2 3.78 14.59 -4.27
CA VAL A 2 5.05 13.92 -4.03
C VAL A 2 5.09 13.39 -2.60
N LEU A 3 4.80 12.11 -2.42
CA LEU A 3 4.69 11.48 -1.10
C LEU A 3 6.05 11.17 -0.45
N THR A 4 7.14 11.37 -1.18
CA THR A 4 8.49 11.23 -0.62
C THR A 4 9.03 12.54 -0.05
N ASN A 5 8.27 13.62 -0.16
CA ASN A 5 8.62 14.92 0.43
C ASN A 5 8.08 14.98 1.85
N ILE A 6 8.96 15.11 2.83
CA ILE A 6 8.59 15.09 4.25
C ILE A 6 7.64 16.24 4.63
N GLY A 7 7.79 17.40 4.00
CA GLY A 7 6.89 18.53 4.26
C GLY A 7 5.47 18.23 3.80
N THR A 8 5.33 17.62 2.64
CA THR A 8 4.03 17.19 2.11
C THR A 8 3.39 16.15 3.03
N VAL A 9 4.17 15.17 3.48
CA VAL A 9 3.70 14.13 4.38
C VAL A 9 3.20 14.72 5.70
N LYS A 10 3.99 15.62 6.30
CA LYS A 10 3.60 16.25 7.56
C LYS A 10 2.33 17.06 7.42
N GLU A 11 2.18 17.77 6.32
CA GLU A 11 0.98 18.57 6.07
C GLU A 11 -0.26 17.70 5.95
N ILE A 12 -0.17 16.62 5.18
CA ILE A 12 -1.29 15.69 5.00
C ILE A 12 -1.69 15.07 6.32
N LEU A 13 -0.72 14.55 7.07
CA LEU A 13 -0.99 13.92 8.36
C LEU A 13 -1.62 14.90 9.33
N SER A 14 -1.11 16.12 9.39
CA SER A 14 -1.63 17.15 10.27
C SER A 14 -3.08 17.50 9.96
N ARG A 15 -3.44 17.63 8.67
CA ARG A 15 -4.80 17.93 8.25
C ARG A 15 -5.78 16.83 8.62
N HIS A 16 -5.32 15.59 8.73
CA HIS A 16 -6.14 14.44 9.09
C HIS A 16 -6.02 14.04 10.56
N GLY A 17 -5.40 14.90 11.38
CA GLY A 17 -5.31 14.68 12.83
C GLY A 17 -4.24 13.68 13.26
N PHE A 18 -3.30 13.35 12.40
CA PHE A 18 -2.18 12.48 12.74
C PHE A 18 -0.95 13.28 13.10
N SER A 19 -0.18 12.80 14.09
CA SER A 19 1.13 13.33 14.40
C SER A 19 2.19 12.60 13.58
N PHE A 20 3.14 13.35 13.05
CA PHE A 20 4.30 12.72 12.43
C PHE A 20 5.19 12.20 13.55
N SER A 21 5.32 10.90 13.66
CA SER A 21 6.19 10.27 14.65
C SER A 21 7.32 9.53 13.96
N LYS A 22 8.47 9.48 14.60
CA LYS A 22 9.60 8.68 14.15
C LYS A 22 9.35 7.24 14.56
N GLY A 23 8.49 6.58 13.89
CA GLY A 23 8.15 5.23 14.23
C GLY A 23 8.25 4.32 13.04
N LEU A 24 7.71 3.20 13.24
CA LEU A 24 7.61 2.05 12.36
C LEU A 24 7.44 2.43 10.89
N GLY A 25 8.49 2.18 10.11
CA GLY A 25 8.41 2.27 8.67
C GLY A 25 8.33 3.66 8.07
N GLN A 26 8.40 4.72 8.86
CA GLN A 26 8.30 6.07 8.31
C GLN A 26 9.46 6.42 7.40
N ASN A 27 10.66 5.90 7.67
CA ASN A 27 11.79 6.08 6.77
C ASN A 27 11.54 5.41 5.41
N PHE A 28 10.79 4.31 5.40
CA PHE A 28 10.39 3.66 4.15
C PHE A 28 9.37 4.50 3.39
N ILE A 29 8.47 5.17 4.12
CA ILE A 29 7.42 6.00 3.53
C ILE A 29 8.01 7.13 2.68
N ILE A 30 9.13 7.71 3.12
CA ILE A 30 9.72 8.86 2.45
C ILE A 30 10.94 8.53 1.60
N ASN A 31 11.30 7.26 1.47
CA ASN A 31 12.46 6.86 0.66
C ASN A 31 11.99 6.24 -0.66
N PRO A 32 12.11 6.95 -1.79
CA PRO A 32 11.64 6.45 -3.08
C PRO A 32 12.41 5.23 -3.58
N ASP A 33 13.70 5.13 -3.26
CA ASP A 33 14.52 4.01 -3.72
C ASP A 33 14.08 2.70 -3.09
N ILE A 34 13.71 2.73 -1.81
CA ILE A 34 13.22 1.56 -1.10
C ILE A 34 11.88 1.12 -1.68
N CYS A 35 10.96 2.06 -1.92
CA CYS A 35 9.65 1.75 -2.51
C CYS A 35 9.79 1.15 -3.91
N SER A 36 10.70 1.68 -4.73
CA SER A 36 10.97 1.13 -6.05
C SER A 36 11.48 -0.30 -5.98
N LYS A 37 12.40 -0.58 -5.06
CA LYS A 37 12.95 -1.93 -4.89
C LYS A 37 11.90 -2.91 -4.39
N ILE A 38 11.05 -2.51 -3.46
CA ILE A 38 9.97 -3.37 -2.96
C ILE A 38 9.01 -3.70 -4.11
N ALA A 39 8.62 -2.71 -4.88
CA ALA A 39 7.72 -2.90 -6.02
C ALA A 39 8.33 -3.84 -7.06
N GLU A 40 9.59 -3.64 -7.40
CA GLU A 40 10.30 -4.47 -8.38
C GLU A 40 10.42 -5.92 -7.89
N ASN A 41 10.83 -6.12 -6.63
CA ASN A 41 10.97 -7.45 -6.05
C ASN A 41 9.61 -8.13 -5.85
N GLY A 42 8.54 -7.37 -5.73
CA GLY A 42 7.17 -7.87 -5.60
C GLY A 42 6.49 -8.17 -6.95
N ASN A 43 7.23 -8.11 -8.05
CA ASN A 43 6.70 -8.35 -9.40
C ASN A 43 5.63 -7.34 -9.84
N ALA A 44 5.74 -6.11 -9.41
CA ALA A 44 4.85 -5.05 -9.88
C ALA A 44 5.23 -4.68 -11.31
N GLN A 45 4.49 -5.21 -12.26
CA GLN A 45 4.73 -5.05 -13.69
C GLN A 45 3.44 -5.32 -14.47
N PRO A 46 3.36 -4.95 -15.75
CA PRO A 46 2.18 -5.23 -16.57
C PRO A 46 1.84 -6.73 -16.57
N GLY A 47 0.55 -7.02 -16.54
CA GLY A 47 0.05 -8.39 -16.46
C GLY A 47 -0.14 -8.90 -15.04
N TYR A 48 0.21 -8.09 -14.03
CA TYR A 48 0.09 -8.48 -12.62
C TYR A 48 -0.98 -7.66 -11.90
N GLY A 49 -1.68 -8.34 -10.99
CA GLY A 49 -2.43 -7.71 -9.91
C GLY A 49 -1.64 -7.88 -8.62
N ILE A 50 -1.50 -6.81 -7.87
CA ILE A 50 -0.71 -6.82 -6.63
C ILE A 50 -1.66 -6.66 -5.45
N ILE A 51 -1.50 -7.53 -4.45
CA ILE A 51 -2.14 -7.34 -3.15
C ILE A 51 -1.11 -6.68 -2.24
N GLU A 52 -1.42 -5.48 -1.78
CA GLU A 52 -0.58 -4.79 -0.79
C GLU A 52 -1.19 -4.96 0.59
N ILE A 53 -0.36 -5.29 1.56
CA ILE A 53 -0.80 -5.47 2.94
C ILE A 53 -0.17 -4.36 3.78
N GLY A 54 -1.03 -3.48 4.32
CA GLY A 54 -0.58 -2.33 5.08
C GLY A 54 -0.15 -1.19 4.17
N THR A 55 -0.98 -0.16 4.04
CA THR A 55 -0.75 0.93 3.08
C THR A 55 0.03 2.10 3.66
N GLY A 56 -0.04 2.31 4.97
CA GLY A 56 0.40 3.57 5.54
C GLY A 56 -0.31 4.72 4.85
N ILE A 57 0.43 5.71 4.39
CA ILE A 57 -0.13 6.87 3.68
C ILE A 57 -0.15 6.67 2.16
N GLY A 58 0.20 5.48 1.66
CA GLY A 58 0.05 5.15 0.25
C GLY A 58 1.28 5.32 -0.62
N VAL A 59 2.47 5.50 -0.05
CA VAL A 59 3.70 5.71 -0.86
C VAL A 59 4.01 4.48 -1.69
N LEU A 60 4.05 3.30 -1.07
CA LEU A 60 4.28 2.06 -1.81
C LEU A 60 3.10 1.74 -2.72
N THR A 61 1.88 1.99 -2.26
CA THR A 61 0.67 1.76 -3.05
C THR A 61 0.74 2.50 -4.38
N ALA A 62 1.13 3.77 -4.34
CA ALA A 62 1.29 4.59 -5.55
C ALA A 62 2.36 4.01 -6.48
N GLU A 63 3.48 3.56 -5.94
CA GLU A 63 4.56 2.97 -6.75
C GLU A 63 4.10 1.67 -7.41
N LEU A 64 3.36 0.83 -6.67
CA LEU A 64 2.79 -0.40 -7.23
C LEU A 64 1.80 -0.09 -8.35
N ALA A 65 0.96 0.92 -8.16
CA ALA A 65 -0.05 1.30 -9.14
C ALA A 65 0.56 1.82 -10.45
N LYS A 66 1.72 2.46 -10.37
CA LYS A 66 2.43 2.92 -11.57
C LYS A 66 2.96 1.77 -12.42
N ARG A 67 3.21 0.62 -11.82
CA ARG A 67 3.88 -0.51 -12.47
C ARG A 67 2.96 -1.66 -12.83
N ALA A 68 1.98 -1.96 -11.99
CA ALA A 68 1.08 -3.10 -12.16
C ALA A 68 -0.23 -2.68 -12.83
N ASP A 69 -0.97 -3.66 -13.35
CA ASP A 69 -2.27 -3.38 -13.95
C ASP A 69 -3.33 -3.06 -12.90
N LYS A 70 -3.24 -3.67 -11.72
CA LYS A 70 -4.20 -3.45 -10.65
C LYS A 70 -3.55 -3.65 -9.29
N VAL A 71 -3.96 -2.84 -8.33
CA VAL A 71 -3.53 -2.96 -6.93
C VAL A 71 -4.76 -3.07 -6.04
N CYS A 72 -4.79 -4.10 -5.21
CA CYS A 72 -5.77 -4.24 -4.13
C CYS A 72 -5.03 -4.14 -2.82
N ALA A 73 -5.31 -3.09 -2.06
CA ALA A 73 -4.62 -2.83 -0.81
C ALA A 73 -5.52 -3.14 0.37
N VAL A 74 -5.00 -3.90 1.33
CA VAL A 74 -5.70 -4.27 2.56
C VAL A 74 -5.13 -3.44 3.70
N GLU A 75 -5.98 -2.61 4.31
CA GLU A 75 -5.58 -1.71 5.38
C GLU A 75 -6.55 -1.81 6.54
N ILE A 76 -6.04 -2.18 7.72
CA ILE A 76 -6.86 -2.35 8.91
C ILE A 76 -7.24 -1.03 9.58
N ASP A 77 -6.39 -0.01 9.47
CA ASP A 77 -6.62 1.27 10.15
C ASP A 77 -7.54 2.18 9.34
N SER A 78 -8.81 2.22 9.75
CA SER A 78 -9.82 3.03 9.05
C SER A 78 -9.52 4.53 9.06
N ARG A 79 -8.67 5.00 9.98
CA ARG A 79 -8.30 6.42 10.04
C ARG A 79 -7.44 6.83 8.84
N LEU A 80 -6.80 5.85 8.19
CA LEU A 80 -5.99 6.12 7.01
C LEU A 80 -6.82 6.27 5.73
N LEU A 81 -8.06 5.83 5.71
CA LEU A 81 -8.88 5.86 4.50
C LEU A 81 -9.04 7.26 3.92
N PRO A 82 -9.37 8.30 4.70
CA PRO A 82 -9.43 9.65 4.13
C PRO A 82 -8.09 10.15 3.59
N ILE A 83 -6.99 9.75 4.22
CA ILE A 83 -5.65 10.09 3.74
C ILE A 83 -5.39 9.41 2.40
N LEU A 84 -5.74 8.13 2.27
CA LEU A 84 -5.55 7.39 1.03
C LEU A 84 -6.41 7.94 -0.11
N ASP A 85 -7.62 8.40 0.18
CA ASP A 85 -8.46 9.06 -0.81
C ASP A 85 -7.76 10.28 -1.41
N GLU A 86 -6.99 11.00 -0.61
CA GLU A 86 -6.25 12.16 -1.09
C GLU A 86 -4.95 11.76 -1.78
N THR A 87 -4.15 10.89 -1.17
CA THR A 87 -2.82 10.56 -1.67
C THR A 87 -2.85 9.72 -2.94
N LEU A 88 -3.90 8.95 -3.15
CA LEU A 88 -4.04 8.04 -4.27
C LEU A 88 -5.08 8.51 -5.30
N ALA A 89 -5.52 9.76 -5.21
CA ALA A 89 -6.57 10.31 -6.07
C ALA A 89 -6.23 10.26 -7.57
N ASP A 90 -4.94 10.29 -7.92
CA ASP A 90 -4.49 10.31 -9.31
C ASP A 90 -4.51 8.92 -9.98
N TYR A 91 -4.82 7.87 -9.22
CA TYR A 91 -4.78 6.50 -9.73
C TYR A 91 -6.18 5.91 -9.82
N ASP A 92 -6.46 5.22 -10.92
CA ASP A 92 -7.76 4.58 -11.15
C ASP A 92 -7.70 3.05 -11.06
N ASN A 93 -6.52 2.50 -10.79
CA ASN A 93 -6.31 1.05 -10.74
C ASN A 93 -6.08 0.52 -9.32
N ILE A 94 -6.50 1.27 -8.30
CA ILE A 94 -6.33 0.90 -6.90
C ILE A 94 -7.70 0.67 -6.26
N LYS A 95 -7.82 -0.43 -5.51
CA LYS A 95 -8.98 -0.69 -4.66
C LYS A 95 -8.52 -0.93 -3.23
N ILE A 96 -9.12 -0.21 -2.29
CA ILE A 96 -8.76 -0.30 -0.88
C ILE A 96 -9.80 -1.14 -0.15
N PHE A 97 -9.32 -2.12 0.62
CA PHE A 97 -10.16 -2.95 1.48
C PHE A 97 -9.81 -2.65 2.94
N ASN A 98 -10.79 -2.10 3.67
CA ASN A 98 -10.60 -1.83 5.10
C ASN A 98 -10.91 -3.10 5.89
N GLU A 99 -9.93 -3.98 5.96
CA GLU A 99 -10.06 -5.30 6.57
C GLU A 99 -8.79 -5.69 7.30
N ASP A 100 -8.92 -6.65 8.22
CA ASP A 100 -7.78 -7.31 8.84
C ASP A 100 -7.31 -8.41 7.88
N VAL A 101 -6.08 -8.32 7.38
CA VAL A 101 -5.53 -9.30 6.44
C VAL A 101 -5.56 -10.72 6.98
N MET A 102 -5.42 -10.88 8.30
CA MET A 102 -5.46 -12.20 8.94
C MET A 102 -6.84 -12.85 8.84
N LYS A 103 -7.88 -12.07 8.57
CA LYS A 103 -9.27 -12.53 8.42
C LYS A 103 -9.75 -12.43 6.99
N CYS A 104 -8.93 -11.92 6.08
CA CYS A 104 -9.27 -11.71 4.69
C CYS A 104 -9.08 -13.00 3.88
N ASP A 105 -10.06 -13.32 3.03
CA ASP A 105 -9.93 -14.44 2.10
C ASP A 105 -9.20 -13.96 0.83
N LEU A 106 -7.89 -14.12 0.80
CA LEU A 106 -7.06 -13.66 -0.30
C LEU A 106 -7.33 -14.43 -1.59
N HIS A 107 -7.68 -15.71 -1.51
CA HIS A 107 -8.03 -16.50 -2.71
C HIS A 107 -9.28 -15.95 -3.39
N LYS A 108 -10.28 -15.59 -2.59
CA LYS A 108 -11.51 -14.99 -3.08
C LYS A 108 -11.24 -13.63 -3.70
N LEU A 109 -10.41 -12.81 -3.03
CA LEU A 109 -10.02 -11.50 -3.53
C LEU A 109 -9.33 -11.60 -4.89
N ILE A 110 -8.37 -12.51 -5.02
CA ILE A 110 -7.65 -12.75 -6.28
C ILE A 110 -8.63 -13.17 -7.37
N SER A 111 -9.53 -14.10 -7.05
CA SER A 111 -10.51 -14.61 -8.00
C SER A 111 -11.46 -13.51 -8.51
N GLU A 112 -11.90 -12.64 -7.62
CA GLU A 112 -12.86 -11.59 -7.98
C GLU A 112 -12.21 -10.38 -8.64
N GLU A 113 -11.00 -9.99 -8.21
CA GLU A 113 -10.39 -8.72 -8.62
C GLU A 113 -9.32 -8.87 -9.70
N PHE A 114 -8.66 -10.01 -9.78
CA PHE A 114 -7.52 -10.20 -10.69
C PHE A 114 -7.80 -11.18 -11.82
N SER A 115 -9.00 -11.16 -12.35
CA SER A 115 -9.34 -12.03 -13.49
C SER A 115 -8.40 -11.75 -14.67
N GLY A 116 -7.71 -12.81 -15.14
CA GLY A 116 -6.76 -12.68 -16.25
C GLY A 116 -5.41 -12.10 -15.88
N LEU A 117 -5.17 -11.80 -14.60
CA LEU A 117 -3.90 -11.26 -14.14
C LEU A 117 -3.17 -12.30 -13.29
N ARG A 118 -1.84 -12.22 -13.30
CA ARG A 118 -1.03 -12.93 -12.33
C ARG A 118 -1.07 -12.16 -11.01
N ALA A 119 -1.08 -12.86 -9.90
CA ALA A 119 -1.18 -12.24 -8.58
C ALA A 119 0.16 -12.32 -7.84
N ALA A 120 0.50 -11.24 -7.16
CA ALA A 120 1.63 -11.19 -6.25
C ALA A 120 1.25 -10.40 -5.01
N VAL A 121 1.99 -10.59 -3.92
CA VAL A 121 1.72 -9.93 -2.65
C VAL A 121 2.95 -9.10 -2.26
N CYS A 122 2.71 -7.83 -1.93
CA CYS A 122 3.70 -6.94 -1.36
C CYS A 122 3.24 -6.48 0.01
N ALA A 123 4.17 -6.37 0.94
CA ALA A 123 3.85 -5.95 2.28
C ALA A 123 4.90 -4.97 2.79
N ASN A 124 4.44 -3.90 3.44
CA ASN A 124 5.28 -2.97 4.17
C ASN A 124 4.79 -2.95 5.61
N LEU A 125 4.94 -4.09 6.27
CA LEU A 125 4.39 -4.34 7.59
C LEU A 125 5.43 -4.16 8.68
N PRO A 126 5.01 -3.78 9.92
CA PRO A 126 5.86 -3.94 11.08
C PRO A 126 6.31 -5.40 11.19
N TYR A 127 7.59 -5.62 11.51
CA TYR A 127 8.17 -6.97 11.46
C TYR A 127 7.47 -7.98 12.38
N TYR A 128 6.81 -7.52 13.44
CA TYR A 128 6.14 -8.42 14.39
C TYR A 128 4.91 -9.12 13.80
N ILE A 129 4.38 -8.66 12.68
CA ILE A 129 3.26 -9.33 12.00
C ILE A 129 3.65 -9.88 10.63
N THR A 130 4.89 -9.70 10.20
CA THR A 130 5.35 -10.15 8.89
C THR A 130 5.31 -11.66 8.76
N SER A 131 5.80 -12.36 9.79
CA SER A 131 5.89 -13.82 9.79
C SER A 131 4.55 -14.52 9.57
N PRO A 132 3.47 -14.18 10.31
CA PRO A 132 2.16 -14.79 10.08
C PRO A 132 1.59 -14.49 8.70
N VAL A 133 1.91 -13.33 8.13
CA VAL A 133 1.33 -12.91 6.84
C VAL A 133 1.98 -13.63 5.67
N ILE A 134 3.28 -13.84 5.70
CA ILE A 134 4.02 -14.43 4.58
C ILE A 134 4.05 -15.95 4.59
N MET A 135 3.60 -16.56 5.67
CA MET A 135 3.46 -18.01 5.77
C MET A 135 2.16 -18.50 5.15
#